data_efcee80008215d94ddb7c4eb8bd99f7e
#
_entry.id   efcee80008215d94ddb7c4eb8bd99f7e
#
_cell.length_a   1.000
_cell.length_b   1.000
_cell.length_c   1.000
_cell.angle_alpha   90.00
_cell.angle_beta   90.00
_cell.angle_gamma   90.00
#
_symmetry.space_group_name_H-M   'P 1'
#
loop_
_entity.id
_entity.type
_entity.pdbx_description
1 polymer ?
#
loop_
_entity_poly.entity_id
_entity_poly.type
_entity_poly.pdbx_seq_one_letter_code
_entity_poly.pdbx_strand_id
1 'polypeptide(L)'
;MTVFIAPNRKANGFNLSTMRRYTVHQQSELQTARDSGYARVILHTLTDHELPPPESAFILDRVFIRKEEFTEAEEDAELEDDDFGLEISKVTGRPAFLQDPIYEPSSRYMWLLQLNASELEDIGPRYEGIFEDGIGHLILDKQARKAPQGAEAGYFFIQFT
;
A
#
# COMPACT_ATOMS: atom_id res chain seq x y z
N MET A 1 -9.88 6.27 -6.29
CA MET A 1 -9.32 4.93 -6.05
C MET A 1 -9.18 4.73 -4.55
N THR A 2 -9.52 3.57 -4.07
CA THR A 2 -9.40 3.21 -2.65
C THR A 2 -8.69 1.88 -2.52
N VAL A 3 -7.77 1.80 -1.58
CA VAL A 3 -7.12 0.56 -1.17
C VAL A 3 -7.89 0.00 0.02
N PHE A 4 -8.35 -1.22 -0.10
CA PHE A 4 -8.95 -1.98 0.99
C PHE A 4 -7.97 -3.06 1.40
N ILE A 5 -7.69 -3.14 2.67
CA ILE A 5 -6.97 -4.25 3.28
C ILE A 5 -7.88 -4.92 4.29
N ALA A 6 -7.65 -6.18 4.60
CA ALA A 6 -8.42 -6.92 5.60
C ALA A 6 -7.68 -6.96 6.95
N PRO A 7 -7.68 -5.87 7.75
CA PRO A 7 -7.09 -5.88 9.07
C PRO A 7 -8.04 -6.64 9.99
N ASN A 8 -7.65 -7.76 10.48
CA ASN A 8 -8.39 -8.41 11.54
C ASN A 8 -7.80 -7.95 12.88
N ARG A 9 -8.35 -6.85 13.42
CA ARG A 9 -7.89 -6.31 14.70
C ARG A 9 -8.38 -7.19 15.85
N LYS A 10 -7.44 -7.70 16.64
CA LYS A 10 -7.69 -8.30 17.96
C LYS A 10 -7.62 -7.20 19.03
N ALA A 11 -8.07 -7.52 20.25
CA ALA A 11 -8.05 -6.58 21.37
C ALA A 11 -6.67 -5.94 21.65
N ASN A 12 -5.58 -6.61 21.23
CA ASN A 12 -4.20 -6.20 21.47
C ASN A 12 -3.39 -6.00 20.18
N GLY A 13 -4.00 -5.54 19.09
CA GLY A 13 -3.29 -5.26 17.84
C GLY A 13 -3.87 -5.97 16.61
N PHE A 14 -3.13 -5.91 15.50
CA PHE A 14 -3.54 -6.53 14.23
C PHE A 14 -3.27 -8.05 14.24
N ASN A 15 -4.04 -8.77 13.45
CA ASN A 15 -3.87 -10.21 13.32
C ASN A 15 -2.83 -10.52 12.23
N LEU A 16 -1.60 -10.81 12.62
CA LEU A 16 -0.50 -11.17 11.74
C LEU A 16 -0.85 -12.30 10.74
N SER A 17 -1.66 -13.27 11.16
CA SER A 17 -2.05 -14.36 10.25
C SER A 17 -2.92 -13.88 9.09
N THR A 18 -3.65 -12.78 9.28
CA THR A 18 -4.41 -12.12 8.20
C THR A 18 -3.49 -11.26 7.33
N MET A 19 -2.56 -10.52 7.94
CA MET A 19 -1.58 -9.72 7.21
C MET A 19 -0.73 -10.57 6.27
N ARG A 20 -0.29 -11.73 6.71
CA ARG A 20 0.46 -12.69 5.87
C ARG A 20 -0.23 -13.09 4.58
N ARG A 21 -1.55 -12.86 4.46
CA ARG A 21 -2.30 -13.17 3.24
C ARG A 21 -2.07 -12.17 2.11
N TYR A 22 -1.61 -10.95 2.44
CA TYR A 22 -1.21 -9.94 1.46
C TYR A 22 0.24 -9.47 1.65
N THR A 23 1.03 -10.27 2.36
CA THR A 23 2.48 -10.12 2.46
C THR A 23 3.16 -10.83 1.29
N VAL A 24 4.16 -10.20 0.71
CA VAL A 24 4.94 -10.73 -0.41
C VAL A 24 6.41 -10.49 -0.13
N HIS A 25 7.13 -11.55 0.22
CA HIS A 25 8.57 -11.47 0.48
C HIS A 25 9.41 -11.78 -0.76
N GLN A 26 8.85 -12.55 -1.69
CA GLN A 26 9.52 -12.96 -2.92
C GLN A 26 8.54 -12.98 -4.11
N GLN A 27 9.09 -12.83 -5.31
CA GLN A 27 8.29 -12.73 -6.54
C GLN A 27 7.26 -13.86 -6.73
N SER A 28 7.59 -15.07 -6.32
CA SER A 28 6.71 -16.24 -6.46
C SER A 28 5.42 -16.17 -5.64
N GLU A 29 5.37 -15.33 -4.61
CA GLU A 29 4.21 -15.18 -3.72
C GLU A 29 3.19 -14.17 -4.23
N LEU A 30 3.61 -13.28 -5.15
CA LEU A 30 2.79 -12.15 -5.61
C LEU A 30 1.42 -12.59 -6.13
N GLN A 31 1.36 -13.61 -6.97
CA GLN A 31 0.10 -14.08 -7.54
C GLN A 31 -0.82 -14.67 -6.47
N THR A 32 -0.27 -15.43 -5.53
CA THR A 32 -1.03 -15.99 -4.41
C THR A 32 -1.60 -14.89 -3.52
N ALA A 33 -0.83 -13.87 -3.21
CA ALA A 33 -1.30 -12.73 -2.42
C ALA A 33 -2.43 -11.97 -3.13
N ARG A 34 -2.32 -11.74 -4.44
CA ARG A 34 -3.37 -11.11 -5.25
C ARG A 34 -4.65 -11.93 -5.25
N ASP A 35 -4.56 -13.23 -5.49
CA ASP A 35 -5.72 -14.13 -5.58
C ASP A 35 -6.39 -14.35 -4.23
N SER A 36 -5.69 -14.09 -3.13
CA SER A 36 -6.23 -14.22 -1.77
C SER A 36 -7.40 -13.28 -1.49
N GLY A 37 -7.44 -12.13 -2.18
CA GLY A 37 -8.48 -11.10 -2.02
C GLY A 37 -8.46 -10.35 -0.68
N TYR A 38 -7.42 -10.50 0.14
CA TYR A 38 -7.28 -9.80 1.43
C TYR A 38 -6.83 -8.35 1.30
N ALA A 39 -6.24 -7.99 0.17
CA ALA A 39 -5.98 -6.61 -0.20
C ALA A 39 -6.56 -6.35 -1.60
N ARG A 40 -7.28 -5.23 -1.76
CA ARG A 40 -7.91 -4.88 -3.03
C ARG A 40 -7.78 -3.40 -3.31
N VAL A 41 -7.53 -3.08 -4.57
CA VAL A 41 -7.47 -1.71 -5.06
C VAL A 41 -8.64 -1.51 -6.01
N ILE A 42 -9.59 -0.67 -5.61
CA ILE A 42 -10.86 -0.50 -6.32
C ILE A 42 -10.96 0.91 -6.90
N LEU A 43 -11.37 0.97 -8.18
CA LEU A 43 -11.73 2.23 -8.81
C LEU A 43 -13.16 2.61 -8.41
N HIS A 44 -13.33 3.84 -7.96
CA HIS A 44 -14.64 4.42 -7.74
C HIS A 44 -14.68 5.89 -8.18
N THR A 45 -15.85 6.37 -8.49
CA THR A 45 -16.08 7.79 -8.78
C THR A 45 -16.15 8.56 -7.47
N LEU A 46 -15.57 9.74 -7.44
CA LEU A 46 -15.79 10.66 -6.33
C LEU A 46 -17.30 11.02 -6.28
N THR A 47 -17.83 11.06 -5.08
CA THR A 47 -19.21 11.47 -4.81
C THR A 47 -19.24 12.43 -3.64
N ASP A 48 -20.17 13.37 -3.69
CA ASP A 48 -20.44 14.30 -2.57
C ASP A 48 -21.25 13.62 -1.46
N HIS A 49 -21.74 12.40 -1.71
CA HIS A 49 -22.49 11.62 -0.73
C HIS A 49 -21.58 10.58 -0.08
N GLU A 50 -21.35 10.73 1.22
CA GLU A 50 -20.71 9.74 2.04
C GLU A 50 -21.75 8.72 2.50
N LEU A 51 -21.55 7.46 2.13
CA LEU A 51 -22.30 6.38 2.76
C LEU A 51 -21.66 6.09 4.12
N PRO A 52 -22.47 5.96 5.18
CA PRO A 52 -21.92 5.51 6.45
C PRO A 52 -21.29 4.14 6.26
N PRO A 53 -20.12 3.91 6.88
CA PRO A 53 -19.51 2.58 6.84
C PRO A 53 -20.42 1.57 7.54
N PRO A 54 -20.33 0.28 7.16
CA PRO A 54 -20.98 -0.76 7.93
C PRO A 54 -20.52 -0.72 9.40
N GLU A 55 -21.42 -0.94 10.35
CA GLU A 55 -21.10 -0.89 11.80
C GLU A 55 -19.93 -1.80 12.21
N SER A 56 -19.69 -2.87 11.43
CA SER A 56 -18.60 -3.82 11.64
C SER A 56 -17.27 -3.40 11.00
N ALA A 57 -17.25 -2.32 10.22
CA ALA A 57 -16.03 -1.91 9.53
C ALA A 57 -15.10 -1.15 10.48
N PHE A 58 -13.85 -1.60 10.54
CA PHE A 58 -12.79 -0.81 11.13
C PHE A 58 -12.44 0.32 10.18
N ILE A 59 -12.63 1.55 10.62
CA ILE A 59 -12.34 2.74 9.82
C ILE A 59 -11.29 3.56 10.55
N LEU A 60 -10.24 3.85 9.81
CA LEU A 60 -9.24 4.80 10.23
C LEU A 60 -9.81 6.23 10.13
N ASP A 61 -9.38 7.09 11.02
CA ASP A 61 -9.70 8.51 10.91
C ASP A 61 -9.12 9.07 9.61
N ARG A 62 -9.80 10.04 9.02
CA ARG A 62 -9.27 10.72 7.84
C ARG A 62 -8.02 11.50 8.22
N VAL A 63 -6.99 11.29 7.45
CA VAL A 63 -5.74 12.05 7.51
C VAL A 63 -5.54 12.75 6.19
N PHE A 64 -5.29 14.06 6.26
CA PHE A 64 -4.90 14.83 5.10
C PHE A 64 -3.38 14.86 5.03
N ILE A 65 -2.84 14.32 3.96
CA ILE A 65 -1.40 14.36 3.68
C ILE A 65 -1.10 15.46 2.67
N ARG A 66 0.02 16.12 2.84
CA ARG A 66 0.54 17.07 1.86
C ARG A 66 1.65 16.37 1.07
N LYS A 67 1.61 16.52 -0.25
CA LYS A 67 2.73 16.13 -1.08
C LYS A 67 3.83 17.20 -0.93
N GLU A 68 5.03 16.75 -0.65
CA GLU A 68 6.23 17.56 -0.71
C GLU A 68 7.15 16.99 -1.79
N GLU A 69 7.89 17.85 -2.46
CA GLU A 69 8.93 17.41 -3.39
C GLU A 69 10.17 17.05 -2.56
N PHE A 70 10.95 16.12 -3.05
CA PHE A 70 12.20 15.76 -2.42
C PHE A 70 13.13 16.97 -2.33
N THR A 71 13.86 17.05 -1.24
CA THR A 71 15.04 17.90 -1.14
C THR A 71 16.17 17.34 -2.01
N GLU A 72 17.15 18.16 -2.36
CA GLU A 72 18.34 17.72 -3.11
C GLU A 72 19.03 16.52 -2.44
N ALA A 73 19.13 16.53 -1.10
CA ALA A 73 19.72 15.43 -0.34
C ALA A 73 18.91 14.14 -0.40
N GLU A 74 17.57 14.24 -0.44
CA GLU A 74 16.70 13.07 -0.61
C GLU A 74 16.72 12.56 -2.05
N GLU A 75 16.84 13.44 -3.06
CA GLU A 75 17.01 13.01 -4.46
C GLU A 75 18.32 12.26 -4.64
N ASP A 76 19.41 12.75 -4.06
CA ASP A 76 20.71 12.09 -4.08
C ASP A 76 20.64 10.72 -3.39
N ALA A 77 20.05 10.67 -2.19
CA ALA A 77 19.88 9.44 -1.42
C ALA A 77 18.95 8.41 -2.12
N GLU A 78 17.90 8.88 -2.81
CA GLU A 78 17.02 8.01 -3.62
C GLU A 78 17.78 7.30 -4.75
N LEU A 79 18.88 7.88 -5.21
CA LEU A 79 19.69 7.37 -6.31
C LEU A 79 20.99 6.70 -5.86
N GLU A 80 21.31 6.74 -4.58
CA GLU A 80 22.59 6.22 -4.03
C GLU A 80 22.69 4.69 -4.17
N ASP A 81 21.58 3.98 -3.95
CA ASP A 81 21.49 2.54 -4.17
C ASP A 81 20.96 2.25 -5.57
N ASP A 82 21.65 1.39 -6.33
CA ASP A 82 21.24 1.04 -7.69
C ASP A 82 19.93 0.23 -7.74
N ASP A 83 19.61 -0.49 -6.68
CA ASP A 83 18.48 -1.44 -6.63
C ASP A 83 17.26 -0.90 -5.89
N PHE A 84 17.44 -0.05 -4.86
CA PHE A 84 16.37 0.36 -3.95
C PHE A 84 16.29 1.88 -3.81
N GLY A 85 15.08 2.39 -3.62
CA GLY A 85 14.85 3.78 -3.24
C GLY A 85 14.77 3.95 -1.71
N LEU A 86 14.50 5.18 -1.26
CA LEU A 86 14.35 5.50 0.16
C LEU A 86 13.16 4.78 0.80
N GLU A 87 13.32 4.33 2.04
CA GLU A 87 12.29 3.66 2.86
C GLU A 87 11.29 4.65 3.50
N ILE A 88 10.85 5.65 2.79
CA ILE A 88 9.86 6.64 3.22
C ILE A 88 8.53 6.45 2.49
N SER A 89 7.44 7.04 2.98
CA SER A 89 6.19 7.10 2.23
C SER A 89 6.33 8.06 1.06
N LYS A 90 6.11 7.56 -0.15
CA LYS A 90 6.29 8.36 -1.37
C LYS A 90 5.39 7.91 -2.51
N VAL A 91 5.13 8.82 -3.43
CA VAL A 91 4.39 8.57 -4.66
C VAL A 91 5.35 8.65 -5.83
N THR A 92 5.40 7.59 -6.63
CA THR A 92 6.38 7.40 -7.72
C THR A 92 7.83 7.30 -7.20
N GLY A 93 8.82 7.35 -8.08
CA GLY A 93 10.20 7.11 -7.71
C GLY A 93 10.56 5.62 -7.72
N ARG A 94 11.57 5.25 -6.99
CA ARG A 94 12.08 3.88 -6.88
C ARG A 94 11.51 3.22 -5.61
N PRO A 95 10.90 2.04 -5.70
CA PRO A 95 10.41 1.36 -4.51
C PRO A 95 11.56 0.93 -3.59
N ALA A 96 11.33 0.99 -2.28
CA ALA A 96 12.20 0.36 -1.30
C ALA A 96 11.62 -1.01 -0.93
N PHE A 97 12.41 -2.06 -1.12
CA PHE A 97 12.00 -3.42 -0.78
C PHE A 97 12.76 -3.89 0.46
N LEU A 98 12.01 -4.37 1.47
CA LEU A 98 12.59 -4.91 2.72
C LEU A 98 13.04 -6.37 2.56
N GLN A 99 12.57 -7.01 1.50
CA GLN A 99 12.88 -8.39 1.13
C GLN A 99 13.29 -8.43 -0.34
N ASP A 100 13.07 -9.54 -1.04
CA ASP A 100 13.37 -9.62 -2.45
C ASP A 100 12.61 -8.53 -3.25
N PRO A 101 13.24 -7.92 -4.25
CA PRO A 101 12.56 -7.00 -5.17
C PRO A 101 11.38 -7.67 -5.86
N ILE A 102 10.24 -6.99 -5.87
CA ILE A 102 9.03 -7.47 -6.52
C ILE A 102 8.83 -6.68 -7.81
N TYR A 103 9.03 -7.34 -8.92
CA TYR A 103 8.88 -6.76 -10.25
C TYR A 103 7.54 -7.15 -10.86
N GLU A 104 6.80 -6.15 -11.34
CA GLU A 104 5.63 -6.43 -12.15
C GLU A 104 6.07 -6.78 -13.58
N PRO A 105 5.88 -8.01 -14.04
CA PRO A 105 6.38 -8.45 -15.34
C PRO A 105 5.58 -7.86 -16.50
N SER A 106 4.39 -7.32 -16.24
CA SER A 106 3.53 -6.76 -17.26
C SER A 106 3.70 -5.24 -17.37
N SER A 107 3.94 -4.76 -18.58
CA SER A 107 3.94 -3.32 -18.87
C SER A 107 2.59 -2.62 -18.61
N ARG A 108 1.53 -3.39 -18.35
CA ARG A 108 0.20 -2.91 -17.97
C ARG A 108 0.21 -2.20 -16.62
N TYR A 109 1.04 -2.64 -15.71
CA TYR A 109 1.09 -2.12 -14.34
C TYR A 109 2.26 -1.16 -14.13
N MET A 110 2.16 -0.36 -13.09
CA MET A 110 3.23 0.52 -12.62
C MET A 110 3.19 0.63 -11.11
N TRP A 111 4.34 0.72 -10.50
CA TRP A 111 4.43 1.10 -9.10
C TRP A 111 3.95 2.55 -8.94
N LEU A 112 3.07 2.78 -7.99
CA LEU A 112 2.47 4.10 -7.78
C LEU A 112 2.93 4.75 -6.49
N LEU A 113 2.89 4.03 -5.38
CA LEU A 113 3.27 4.56 -4.07
C LEU A 113 3.72 3.45 -3.12
N GLN A 114 4.45 3.86 -2.13
CA GLN A 114 4.68 3.09 -0.91
C GLN A 114 4.28 3.90 0.32
N LEU A 115 3.94 3.18 1.38
CA LEU A 115 3.62 3.72 2.70
C LEU A 115 4.51 3.02 3.73
N ASN A 116 5.31 3.77 4.45
CA ASN A 116 6.15 3.24 5.52
C ASN A 116 5.36 3.17 6.83
N ALA A 117 5.47 2.05 7.55
CA ALA A 117 4.73 1.81 8.78
C ALA A 117 5.06 2.85 9.86
N SER A 118 6.32 3.20 10.05
CA SER A 118 6.74 4.16 11.09
C SER A 118 6.11 5.53 10.89
N GLU A 119 6.04 6.01 9.65
CA GLU A 119 5.40 7.28 9.34
C GLU A 119 3.88 7.25 9.52
N LEU A 120 3.24 6.09 9.32
CA LEU A 120 1.82 5.92 9.63
C LEU A 120 1.56 5.91 11.13
N GLU A 121 2.44 5.32 11.92
CA GLU A 121 2.33 5.29 13.38
C GLU A 121 2.45 6.69 13.99
N ASP A 122 3.27 7.56 13.42
CA ASP A 122 3.40 8.97 13.82
C ASP A 122 2.10 9.76 13.67
N ILE A 123 1.17 9.29 12.83
CA ILE A 123 -0.16 9.91 12.68
C ILE A 123 -1.01 9.72 13.94
N GLY A 124 -0.86 8.59 14.61
CA GLY A 124 -1.54 8.34 15.87
C GLY A 124 -1.79 6.86 16.17
N PRO A 125 -2.22 6.53 17.39
CA PRO A 125 -2.27 5.16 17.91
C PRO A 125 -3.26 4.24 17.16
N ARG A 126 -4.14 4.78 16.31
CA ARG A 126 -5.02 3.97 15.46
C ARG A 126 -4.31 3.35 14.26
N TYR A 127 -3.15 3.88 13.91
CA TYR A 127 -2.33 3.44 12.79
C TYR A 127 -1.20 2.49 13.23
N GLU A 128 -0.96 2.40 14.54
CA GLU A 128 0.05 1.53 15.12
C GLU A 128 -0.15 0.07 14.73
N GLY A 129 0.90 -0.55 14.22
CA GLY A 129 0.92 -1.96 13.79
C GLY A 129 0.11 -2.27 12.53
N ILE A 130 -0.26 -1.28 11.73
CA ILE A 130 -1.06 -1.49 10.51
C ILE A 130 -0.32 -2.32 9.46
N PHE A 131 1.00 -2.12 9.38
CA PHE A 131 1.93 -2.88 8.54
C PHE A 131 3.06 -3.52 9.36
N GLU A 132 2.92 -3.61 10.70
CA GLU A 132 4.02 -3.91 11.62
C GLU A 132 5.17 -2.90 11.40
N ASP A 133 6.39 -3.35 11.14
CA ASP A 133 7.56 -2.55 10.76
C ASP A 133 7.78 -2.53 9.23
N GLY A 134 6.72 -2.71 8.47
CA GLY A 134 6.78 -2.97 7.04
C GLY A 134 6.53 -1.77 6.14
N ILE A 135 6.59 -2.05 4.85
CA ILE A 135 6.27 -1.12 3.77
C ILE A 135 5.12 -1.68 2.95
N GLY A 136 4.06 -0.88 2.79
CA GLY A 136 2.96 -1.18 1.88
C GLY A 136 3.23 -0.63 0.48
N HIS A 137 3.07 -1.46 -0.54
CA HIS A 137 3.27 -1.12 -1.95
C HIS A 137 1.98 -1.14 -2.73
N LEU A 138 1.70 -0.09 -3.49
CA LEU A 138 0.57 0.00 -4.40
C LEU A 138 1.04 -0.05 -5.84
N ILE A 139 0.55 -1.03 -6.55
CA ILE A 139 0.75 -1.21 -7.98
C ILE A 139 -0.54 -0.82 -8.71
N LEU A 140 -0.47 0.11 -9.64
CA LEU A 140 -1.59 0.63 -10.40
C LEU A 140 -1.67 0.01 -11.79
N ASP A 141 -2.88 -0.39 -12.21
CA ASP A 141 -3.17 -0.69 -13.61
C ASP A 141 -3.21 0.62 -14.41
N LYS A 142 -2.33 0.79 -15.38
CA LYS A 142 -2.28 1.97 -16.26
C LYS A 142 -3.57 2.20 -17.05
N GLN A 143 -4.39 1.16 -17.19
CA GLN A 143 -5.69 1.22 -17.85
C GLN A 143 -6.85 1.47 -16.88
N ALA A 144 -6.59 1.62 -15.57
CA ALA A 144 -7.63 1.80 -14.56
C ALA A 144 -8.64 2.89 -14.89
N ARG A 145 -8.19 3.99 -15.53
CA ARG A 145 -9.10 5.08 -15.96
C ARG A 145 -10.18 4.67 -16.96
N LYS A 146 -9.96 3.56 -17.68
CA LYS A 146 -10.91 3.02 -18.67
C LYS A 146 -11.78 1.91 -18.08
N ALA A 147 -11.48 1.47 -16.88
CA ALA A 147 -12.20 0.40 -16.21
C ALA A 147 -13.55 0.92 -15.68
N PRO A 148 -14.58 0.07 -15.62
CA PRO A 148 -15.85 0.45 -15.02
C PRO A 148 -15.69 0.73 -13.53
N GLN A 149 -16.62 1.50 -12.98
CA GLN A 149 -16.70 1.74 -11.54
C GLN A 149 -16.80 0.40 -10.78
N GLY A 150 -16.07 0.28 -9.69
CA GLY A 150 -16.01 -0.93 -8.88
C GLY A 150 -15.03 -1.99 -9.40
N ALA A 151 -14.39 -1.75 -10.56
CA ALA A 151 -13.37 -2.66 -11.06
C ALA A 151 -12.07 -2.55 -10.25
N GLU A 152 -11.29 -3.61 -10.28
CA GLU A 152 -9.93 -3.58 -9.75
C GLU A 152 -9.07 -2.62 -10.56
N ALA A 153 -8.38 -1.74 -9.84
CA ALA A 153 -7.52 -0.70 -10.41
C ALA A 153 -6.03 -1.03 -10.27
N GLY A 154 -5.71 -2.14 -9.65
CA GLY A 154 -4.36 -2.55 -9.34
C GLY A 154 -4.34 -3.55 -8.18
N TYR A 155 -3.25 -3.63 -7.49
CA TYR A 155 -3.13 -4.47 -6.29
C TYR A 155 -2.21 -3.83 -5.25
N PHE A 156 -2.34 -4.31 -4.02
CA PHE A 156 -1.58 -3.84 -2.88
C PHE A 156 -0.99 -5.03 -2.15
N PHE A 157 0.24 -4.91 -1.71
CA PHE A 157 0.90 -5.89 -0.84
C PHE A 157 1.81 -5.17 0.15
N ILE A 158 2.25 -5.89 1.17
CA ILE A 158 3.22 -5.41 2.14
C ILE A 158 4.46 -6.29 2.14
N GLN A 159 5.58 -5.68 2.51
CA GLN A 159 6.79 -6.38 2.94
C GLN A 159 7.11 -5.96 4.36
N PHE A 160 7.57 -6.89 5.20
CA PHE A 160 8.11 -6.60 6.53
C PHE A 160 9.26 -7.55 6.83
N THR A 161 10.11 -7.19 7.78
CA THR A 161 11.28 -7.98 8.19
C THR A 161 10.92 -9.14 9.11
#